data_88dd0f52574c6bf3ecc85487badd687c
#
_entry.id   88dd0f52574c6bf3ecc85487badd687c
#
_cell.length_a   1.000
_cell.length_b   1.000
_cell.length_c   1.000
_cell.angle_alpha   90.00
_cell.angle_beta   90.00
_cell.angle_gamma   90.00
#
_symmetry.space_group_name_H-M   'P 1'
#
loop_
_entity.id
_entity.type
_entity.pdbx_description
1 polymer ?
#
loop_
_entity_poly.entity_id
_entity_poly.type
_entity_poly.pdbx_seq_one_letter_code
_entity_poly.pdbx_strand_id
1 'polypeptide(L)'
;MNRNNQKWYDKPFTKLILVAIAVTWIFPIFGFLLSSFRPPEAIKRTSWWESIYTGEYWTELTLQNYSEVFFAENLDRSFYNSLAITIPSTIIPITIAAFAAYAFAFMDFKGKNFLFMMVVASMIIPLQMSLIPLVQLFKSGIELGGITLIPALDINGTFVATWFAHTGFGLPLATFLLRDFMMGLPKSVIESAKIDGASNMTTFFKLVVPLSISGIAAFATFQFLWVYNDFLVANVFLGVYKPENLVVTSHMSQIVVGVFGAAWHLRLSRAVISMLVPLIGFFRSEIFFIRGLNGAAVKG
;
A
#
# COMPACT_ATOMS: atom_id res chain seq x y z
N MET A 1 47.37 0.78 -7.19
CA MET A 1 46.10 0.46 -6.50
C MET A 1 45.59 1.73 -5.80
N ASN A 2 44.62 2.39 -6.40
CA ASN A 2 44.20 3.75 -6.04
C ASN A 2 43.20 3.70 -4.89
N ARG A 3 43.61 4.11 -3.68
CA ARG A 3 42.80 4.17 -2.46
C ARG A 3 41.71 5.30 -2.44
N ASN A 4 41.52 6.01 -3.55
CA ASN A 4 40.70 7.23 -3.59
C ASN A 4 39.23 7.04 -4.03
N ASN A 5 38.72 5.81 -4.18
CA ASN A 5 37.33 5.56 -4.56
C ASN A 5 36.45 5.04 -3.39
N GLN A 6 36.80 5.37 -2.16
CA GLN A 6 35.86 5.14 -1.06
C GLN A 6 34.67 6.07 -1.23
N LYS A 7 33.53 5.49 -1.58
CA LYS A 7 32.27 6.24 -1.70
C LYS A 7 32.02 6.96 -0.38
N TRP A 8 31.49 8.19 -0.43
CA TRP A 8 31.28 9.06 0.74
C TRP A 8 30.53 8.39 1.90
N TYR A 9 29.61 7.44 1.59
CA TYR A 9 28.85 6.66 2.56
C TYR A 9 29.63 5.54 3.25
N ASP A 10 30.84 5.20 2.78
CA ASP A 10 31.73 4.24 3.43
C ASP A 10 32.57 4.86 4.54
N LYS A 11 32.55 6.20 4.65
CA LYS A 11 33.26 6.90 5.71
C LYS A 11 32.66 6.57 7.09
N PRO A 12 33.48 6.29 8.11
CA PRO A 12 33.00 5.88 9.43
C PRO A 12 32.06 6.93 10.06
N PHE A 13 32.31 8.20 9.85
CA PHE A 13 31.45 9.28 10.31
C PHE A 13 30.05 9.26 9.69
N THR A 14 29.95 8.98 8.39
CA THR A 14 28.67 8.85 7.71
C THR A 14 27.88 7.64 8.24
N LYS A 15 28.55 6.52 8.47
CA LYS A 15 27.93 5.33 9.08
C LYS A 15 27.42 5.62 10.49
N LEU A 16 28.17 6.36 11.30
CA LEU A 16 27.77 6.76 12.65
C LEU A 16 26.49 7.61 12.61
N ILE A 17 26.42 8.60 11.71
CA ILE A 17 25.23 9.43 11.53
C ILE A 17 24.02 8.58 11.12
N LEU A 18 24.20 7.69 10.14
CA LEU A 18 23.11 6.81 9.70
C LEU A 18 22.60 5.90 10.81
N VAL A 19 23.51 5.33 11.60
CA VAL A 19 23.13 4.52 12.78
C VAL A 19 22.41 5.36 13.82
N ALA A 20 22.88 6.56 14.13
CA ALA A 20 22.24 7.46 15.08
C ALA A 20 20.82 7.83 14.65
N ILE A 21 20.62 8.15 13.36
CA ILE A 21 19.29 8.42 12.80
C ILE A 21 18.41 7.16 12.93
N ALA A 22 18.92 5.99 12.50
CA ALA A 22 18.16 4.74 12.58
C ALA A 22 17.74 4.40 14.02
N VAL A 23 18.65 4.51 14.99
CA VAL A 23 18.35 4.29 16.41
C VAL A 23 17.28 5.27 16.90
N THR A 24 17.39 6.55 16.55
CA THR A 24 16.40 7.57 16.95
C THR A 24 14.98 7.25 16.42
N TRP A 25 14.88 6.74 15.20
CA TRP A 25 13.59 6.34 14.63
C TRP A 25 13.04 5.02 15.19
N ILE A 26 13.91 4.06 15.46
CA ILE A 26 13.52 2.74 15.96
C ILE A 26 13.14 2.81 17.46
N PHE A 27 13.77 3.70 18.23
CA PHE A 27 13.61 3.78 19.68
C PHE A 27 12.13 3.89 20.16
N PRO A 28 11.29 4.82 19.64
CA PRO A 28 9.89 4.88 20.04
C PRO A 28 9.10 3.64 19.60
N ILE A 29 9.36 3.10 18.40
CA ILE A 29 8.67 1.90 17.89
C ILE A 29 9.00 0.69 18.77
N PHE A 30 10.27 0.56 19.14
CA PHE A 30 10.73 -0.50 20.04
C PHE A 30 10.09 -0.36 21.44
N GLY A 31 9.95 0.86 21.93
CA GLY A 31 9.25 1.15 23.16
C GLY A 31 7.77 0.75 23.13
N PHE A 32 7.08 1.00 22.03
CA PHE A 32 5.70 0.55 21.82
C PHE A 32 5.60 -0.98 21.81
N LEU A 33 6.50 -1.64 21.09
CA LEU A 33 6.57 -3.09 21.03
C LEU A 33 6.78 -3.70 22.43
N LEU A 34 7.75 -3.22 23.17
CA LEU A 34 8.02 -3.73 24.52
C LEU A 34 6.86 -3.46 25.48
N SER A 35 6.28 -2.26 25.42
CA SER A 35 5.15 -1.90 26.29
C SER A 35 3.89 -2.69 25.98
N SER A 36 3.70 -3.16 24.73
CA SER A 36 2.51 -3.94 24.35
C SER A 36 2.43 -5.32 25.04
N PHE A 37 3.55 -5.84 25.54
CA PHE A 37 3.60 -7.08 26.31
C PHE A 37 3.44 -6.87 27.83
N ARG A 38 3.19 -5.65 28.28
CA ARG A 38 3.07 -5.34 29.71
C ARG A 38 1.60 -5.17 30.12
N PRO A 39 1.19 -5.62 31.32
CA PRO A 39 -0.16 -5.41 31.83
C PRO A 39 -0.41 -3.92 32.11
N PRO A 40 -1.69 -3.48 32.16
CA PRO A 40 -2.05 -2.07 32.29
C PRO A 40 -1.49 -1.40 33.54
N GLU A 41 -1.40 -2.12 34.64
CA GLU A 41 -0.86 -1.62 35.91
C GLU A 41 0.65 -1.35 35.83
N ALA A 42 1.38 -2.23 35.16
CA ALA A 42 2.81 -2.08 34.93
C ALA A 42 3.15 -0.89 34.07
N ILE A 43 2.37 -0.67 32.98
CA ILE A 43 2.56 0.50 32.09
C ILE A 43 2.31 1.83 32.82
N LYS A 44 1.39 1.85 33.76
CA LYS A 44 1.11 3.05 34.59
C LYS A 44 2.17 3.32 35.62
N ARG A 45 2.85 2.24 36.15
CA ARG A 45 3.79 2.31 37.23
C ARG A 45 5.18 2.75 36.78
N THR A 46 5.69 2.13 35.71
CA THR A 46 7.06 2.36 35.22
C THR A 46 7.12 2.47 33.73
N SER A 47 8.10 3.22 33.22
CA SER A 47 8.42 3.27 31.79
C SER A 47 9.03 1.93 31.32
N TRP A 48 8.97 1.65 30.01
CA TRP A 48 9.50 0.40 29.48
C TRP A 48 11.02 0.23 29.69
N TRP A 49 11.80 1.32 29.60
CA TRP A 49 13.24 1.29 29.81
C TRP A 49 13.59 1.09 31.29
N GLU A 50 12.81 1.68 32.20
CA GLU A 50 12.98 1.53 33.63
C GLU A 50 12.70 0.09 34.05
N SER A 51 11.62 -0.52 33.56
CA SER A 51 11.29 -1.91 33.87
C SER A 51 12.34 -2.92 33.37
N ILE A 52 13.03 -2.64 32.27
CA ILE A 52 14.14 -3.45 31.79
C ILE A 52 15.34 -3.31 32.72
N TYR A 53 15.67 -2.08 33.12
CA TYR A 53 16.80 -1.79 34.00
C TYR A 53 16.62 -2.40 35.37
N THR A 54 15.41 -2.37 35.95
CA THR A 54 15.09 -2.98 37.25
C THR A 54 14.90 -4.50 37.17
N GLY A 55 14.80 -5.07 36.01
CA GLY A 55 14.51 -6.50 35.80
C GLY A 55 13.04 -6.89 35.92
N GLU A 56 12.15 -5.97 36.28
CA GLU A 56 10.70 -6.22 36.45
C GLU A 56 10.05 -6.60 35.14
N TYR A 57 10.54 -6.09 34.01
CA TYR A 57 9.99 -6.36 32.65
C TYR A 57 9.81 -7.86 32.40
N TRP A 58 10.79 -8.67 32.77
CA TRP A 58 10.78 -10.10 32.48
C TRP A 58 9.79 -10.91 33.33
N THR A 59 9.37 -10.36 34.47
CA THR A 59 8.38 -10.99 35.37
C THR A 59 6.95 -10.58 35.07
N GLU A 60 6.75 -9.50 34.30
CA GLU A 60 5.45 -8.90 34.00
C GLU A 60 4.93 -9.18 32.57
N LEU A 61 5.68 -9.94 31.77
CA LEU A 61 5.30 -10.22 30.39
C LEU A 61 3.96 -10.94 30.29
N THR A 62 3.08 -10.42 29.42
CA THR A 62 1.77 -11.02 29.15
C THR A 62 1.42 -10.97 27.66
N LEU A 63 0.71 -11.97 27.18
CA LEU A 63 0.07 -12.00 25.87
C LEU A 63 -1.44 -11.69 25.94
N GLN A 64 -1.97 -11.45 27.13
CA GLN A 64 -3.39 -11.20 27.35
C GLN A 64 -3.89 -9.99 26.54
N ASN A 65 -3.09 -8.91 26.45
CA ASN A 65 -3.42 -7.74 25.65
C ASN A 65 -3.70 -8.08 24.18
N TYR A 66 -2.92 -8.99 23.63
CA TYR A 66 -3.05 -9.44 22.24
C TYR A 66 -4.30 -10.31 22.05
N SER A 67 -4.56 -11.24 22.96
CA SER A 67 -5.77 -12.07 22.89
C SER A 67 -7.05 -11.26 23.05
N GLU A 68 -7.05 -10.27 23.93
CA GLU A 68 -8.19 -9.38 24.14
C GLU A 68 -8.47 -8.53 22.89
N VAL A 69 -7.44 -7.89 22.35
CA VAL A 69 -7.58 -7.07 21.13
C VAL A 69 -8.01 -7.90 19.94
N PHE A 70 -7.43 -9.08 19.77
CA PHE A 70 -7.66 -9.87 18.56
C PHE A 70 -9.06 -10.51 18.54
N PHE A 71 -9.49 -11.08 19.66
CA PHE A 71 -10.72 -11.85 19.74
C PHE A 71 -11.89 -11.08 20.38
N ALA A 72 -11.68 -10.39 21.51
CA ALA A 72 -12.77 -9.72 22.23
C ALA A 72 -13.20 -8.42 21.54
N GLU A 73 -12.28 -7.74 20.85
CA GLU A 73 -12.56 -6.48 20.17
C GLU A 73 -12.74 -6.64 18.65
N ASN A 74 -12.81 -7.87 18.14
CA ASN A 74 -13.05 -8.20 16.72
C ASN A 74 -12.01 -7.59 15.75
N LEU A 75 -10.75 -7.46 16.17
CA LEU A 75 -9.70 -6.98 15.28
C LEU A 75 -9.40 -8.01 14.16
N ASP A 76 -9.57 -9.31 14.43
CA ASP A 76 -9.51 -10.40 13.45
C ASP A 76 -10.41 -10.13 12.23
N ARG A 77 -11.65 -9.70 12.47
CA ARG A 77 -12.59 -9.33 11.43
C ARG A 77 -12.12 -8.11 10.64
N SER A 78 -11.59 -7.09 11.32
CA SER A 78 -11.05 -5.90 10.67
C SER A 78 -9.83 -6.23 9.81
N PHE A 79 -9.01 -7.19 10.22
CA PHE A 79 -7.92 -7.75 9.41
C PHE A 79 -8.43 -8.41 8.14
N TYR A 80 -9.43 -9.28 8.28
CA TYR A 80 -10.05 -9.91 7.12
C TYR A 80 -10.61 -8.87 6.14
N ASN A 81 -11.35 -7.88 6.64
CA ASN A 81 -11.91 -6.81 5.83
C ASN A 81 -10.80 -6.02 5.11
N SER A 82 -9.72 -5.66 5.83
CA SER A 82 -8.58 -4.96 5.22
C SER A 82 -7.95 -5.77 4.09
N LEU A 83 -7.75 -7.07 4.27
CA LEU A 83 -7.19 -7.94 3.22
C LEU A 83 -8.18 -8.14 2.07
N ALA A 84 -9.47 -8.34 2.36
CA ALA A 84 -10.54 -8.49 1.37
C ALA A 84 -10.69 -7.24 0.48
N ILE A 85 -10.33 -6.06 0.99
CA ILE A 85 -10.29 -4.83 0.20
C ILE A 85 -8.94 -4.69 -0.50
N THR A 86 -7.84 -4.84 0.21
CA THR A 86 -6.51 -4.53 -0.28
C THR A 86 -6.07 -5.42 -1.43
N ILE A 87 -6.35 -6.73 -1.35
CA ILE A 87 -5.91 -7.68 -2.37
C ILE A 87 -6.57 -7.39 -3.73
N PRO A 88 -7.90 -7.28 -3.85
CA PRO A 88 -8.52 -6.94 -5.13
C PRO A 88 -8.16 -5.53 -5.60
N SER A 89 -8.11 -4.54 -4.69
CA SER A 89 -7.71 -3.16 -5.01
C SER A 89 -6.24 -3.01 -5.39
N THR A 90 -5.45 -4.06 -5.23
CA THR A 90 -4.08 -4.15 -5.75
C THR A 90 -4.06 -4.84 -7.11
N ILE A 91 -4.73 -6.00 -7.23
CA ILE A 91 -4.68 -6.83 -8.43
C ILE A 91 -5.41 -6.17 -9.60
N ILE A 92 -6.61 -5.61 -9.37
CA ILE A 92 -7.45 -5.04 -10.43
C ILE A 92 -6.74 -3.89 -11.17
N PRO A 93 -6.28 -2.80 -10.48
CA PRO A 93 -5.64 -1.69 -11.19
C PRO A 93 -4.34 -2.10 -11.86
N ILE A 94 -3.53 -3.00 -11.27
CA ILE A 94 -2.29 -3.47 -11.87
C ILE A 94 -2.57 -4.26 -13.15
N THR A 95 -3.58 -5.12 -13.15
CA THR A 95 -3.95 -5.90 -14.31
C THR A 95 -4.38 -4.99 -15.46
N ILE A 96 -5.28 -4.04 -15.20
CA ILE A 96 -5.74 -3.07 -16.20
C ILE A 96 -4.56 -2.20 -16.67
N ALA A 97 -3.76 -1.70 -15.75
CA ALA A 97 -2.62 -0.85 -16.06
C ALA A 97 -1.53 -1.57 -16.86
N ALA A 98 -1.31 -2.86 -16.63
CA ALA A 98 -0.34 -3.64 -17.43
C ALA A 98 -0.74 -3.72 -18.90
N PHE A 99 -2.03 -3.97 -19.19
CA PHE A 99 -2.55 -3.92 -20.57
C PHE A 99 -2.44 -2.52 -21.17
N ALA A 100 -2.87 -1.50 -20.44
CA ALA A 100 -2.78 -0.11 -20.90
C ALA A 100 -1.33 0.32 -21.13
N ALA A 101 -0.43 0.00 -20.22
CA ALA A 101 1.00 0.28 -20.33
C ALA A 101 1.63 -0.38 -21.55
N TYR A 102 1.28 -1.65 -21.82
CA TYR A 102 1.72 -2.36 -23.01
C TYR A 102 1.24 -1.65 -24.29
N ALA A 103 -0.04 -1.28 -24.36
CA ALA A 103 -0.58 -0.57 -25.49
C ALA A 103 0.11 0.78 -25.71
N PHE A 104 0.32 1.55 -24.64
CA PHE A 104 1.03 2.83 -24.70
C PHE A 104 2.54 2.69 -24.96
N ALA A 105 3.17 1.57 -24.64
CA ALA A 105 4.59 1.35 -24.91
C ALA A 105 4.85 0.86 -26.33
N PHE A 106 4.11 -0.16 -26.81
CA PHE A 106 4.49 -0.97 -27.97
C PHE A 106 3.49 -0.98 -29.11
N MET A 107 2.28 -0.44 -28.92
CA MET A 107 1.28 -0.38 -29.99
C MET A 107 1.20 1.03 -30.56
N ASP A 108 0.89 1.12 -31.88
CA ASP A 108 0.62 2.38 -32.56
C ASP A 108 -0.88 2.48 -32.85
N PHE A 109 -1.52 3.52 -32.29
CA PHE A 109 -2.93 3.82 -32.52
C PHE A 109 -3.18 5.32 -32.48
N LYS A 110 -4.26 5.74 -33.16
CA LYS A 110 -4.66 7.15 -33.26
C LYS A 110 -5.02 7.68 -31.85
N GLY A 111 -4.47 8.84 -31.49
CA GLY A 111 -4.74 9.49 -30.19
C GLY A 111 -3.92 8.96 -29.03
N LYS A 112 -2.96 8.03 -29.23
CA LYS A 112 -2.10 7.44 -28.18
C LYS A 112 -1.54 8.46 -27.20
N ASN A 113 -0.88 9.50 -27.72
CA ASN A 113 -0.23 10.52 -26.89
C ASN A 113 -1.26 11.38 -26.14
N PHE A 114 -2.38 11.70 -26.76
CA PHE A 114 -3.46 12.45 -26.11
C PHE A 114 -4.08 11.65 -24.96
N LEU A 115 -4.43 10.39 -25.21
CA LEU A 115 -4.98 9.51 -24.16
C LEU A 115 -3.99 9.30 -23.01
N PHE A 116 -2.72 9.08 -23.32
CA PHE A 116 -1.71 8.96 -22.28
C PHE A 116 -1.57 10.26 -21.46
N MET A 117 -1.61 11.43 -22.12
CA MET A 117 -1.59 12.73 -21.45
C MET A 117 -2.81 12.91 -20.54
N MET A 118 -4.00 12.48 -20.95
CA MET A 118 -5.21 12.48 -20.11
C MET A 118 -5.06 11.60 -18.88
N VAL A 119 -4.46 10.40 -19.02
CA VAL A 119 -4.16 9.52 -17.88
C VAL A 119 -3.21 10.23 -16.89
N VAL A 120 -2.14 10.85 -17.37
CA VAL A 120 -1.19 11.57 -16.51
C VAL A 120 -1.85 12.81 -15.88
N ALA A 121 -2.63 13.55 -16.63
CA ALA A 121 -3.34 14.73 -16.13
C ALA A 121 -4.33 14.38 -15.01
N SER A 122 -4.96 13.21 -15.06
CA SER A 122 -5.88 12.78 -14.00
C SER A 122 -5.20 12.59 -12.63
N MET A 123 -3.87 12.41 -12.58
CA MET A 123 -3.12 12.32 -11.32
C MET A 123 -3.08 13.66 -10.55
N ILE A 124 -3.37 14.78 -11.21
CA ILE A 124 -3.41 16.11 -10.60
C ILE A 124 -4.66 16.27 -9.72
N ILE A 125 -5.71 15.50 -9.98
CA ILE A 125 -6.98 15.60 -9.25
C ILE A 125 -6.79 15.08 -7.83
N PRO A 126 -6.98 15.93 -6.79
CA PRO A 126 -6.86 15.47 -5.41
C PRO A 126 -7.90 14.40 -5.08
N LEU A 127 -7.46 13.28 -4.50
CA LEU A 127 -8.32 12.17 -4.10
C LEU A 127 -9.53 12.64 -3.27
N GLN A 128 -9.29 13.55 -2.31
CA GLN A 128 -10.31 14.04 -1.40
C GLN A 128 -11.46 14.76 -2.13
N MET A 129 -11.16 15.48 -3.21
CA MET A 129 -12.17 16.16 -4.02
C MET A 129 -13.03 15.19 -4.81
N SER A 130 -12.51 14.01 -5.15
CA SER A 130 -13.19 13.01 -5.95
C SER A 130 -14.12 12.11 -5.15
N LEU A 131 -13.99 12.07 -3.81
CA LEU A 131 -14.75 11.12 -2.97
C LEU A 131 -16.25 11.35 -3.05
N ILE A 132 -16.73 12.59 -2.83
CA ILE A 132 -18.17 12.90 -2.84
C ILE A 132 -18.79 12.66 -4.23
N PRO A 133 -18.21 13.18 -5.34
CA PRO A 133 -18.68 12.87 -6.69
C PRO A 133 -18.75 11.36 -6.97
N LEU A 134 -17.76 10.59 -6.50
CA LEU A 134 -17.72 9.15 -6.73
C LEU A 134 -18.78 8.40 -5.93
N VAL A 135 -19.04 8.79 -4.67
CA VAL A 135 -20.16 8.27 -3.88
C VAL A 135 -21.49 8.55 -4.57
N GLN A 136 -21.68 9.76 -5.12
CA GLN A 136 -22.89 10.12 -5.86
C GLN A 136 -23.03 9.31 -7.15
N LEU A 137 -21.92 9.13 -7.90
CA LEU A 137 -21.89 8.30 -9.10
C LEU A 137 -22.33 6.87 -8.80
N PHE A 138 -21.83 6.27 -7.72
CA PHE A 138 -22.21 4.90 -7.36
C PHE A 138 -23.65 4.80 -6.88
N LYS A 139 -24.19 5.82 -6.21
CA LYS A 139 -25.54 5.82 -5.68
C LYS A 139 -26.60 6.16 -6.72
N SER A 140 -26.36 7.14 -7.56
CA SER A 140 -27.36 7.75 -8.44
C SER A 140 -27.06 7.62 -9.93
N GLY A 141 -25.83 7.20 -10.29
CA GLY A 141 -25.39 7.22 -11.69
C GLY A 141 -25.20 8.64 -12.24
N ILE A 142 -25.21 8.79 -13.53
CA ILE A 142 -25.19 10.08 -14.24
C ILE A 142 -26.34 10.13 -15.22
N GLU A 143 -27.21 11.12 -15.07
CA GLU A 143 -28.29 11.45 -16.01
C GLU A 143 -28.05 12.84 -16.59
N LEU A 144 -28.23 12.97 -17.89
CA LEU A 144 -28.14 14.25 -18.60
C LEU A 144 -29.32 14.40 -19.56
N GLY A 145 -30.16 15.42 -19.32
CA GLY A 145 -31.31 15.70 -20.18
C GLY A 145 -32.31 14.56 -20.31
N GLY A 146 -32.50 13.74 -19.27
CA GLY A 146 -33.37 12.56 -19.28
C GLY A 146 -32.76 11.31 -19.89
N ILE A 147 -31.47 11.35 -20.26
CA ILE A 147 -30.73 10.19 -20.78
C ILE A 147 -29.80 9.70 -19.67
N THR A 148 -29.91 8.43 -19.30
CA THR A 148 -28.99 7.78 -18.37
C THR A 148 -27.68 7.47 -19.09
N LEU A 149 -26.62 8.22 -18.75
CA LEU A 149 -25.28 7.98 -19.28
C LEU A 149 -24.56 6.86 -18.53
N ILE A 150 -24.71 6.83 -17.21
CA ILE A 150 -24.18 5.80 -16.33
C ILE A 150 -25.30 5.40 -15.35
N PRO A 151 -25.70 4.13 -15.32
CA PRO A 151 -26.72 3.70 -14.37
C PRO A 151 -26.21 3.74 -12.94
N ALA A 152 -27.12 3.89 -11.98
CA ALA A 152 -26.82 3.74 -10.56
C ALA A 152 -26.33 2.31 -10.29
N LEU A 153 -25.19 2.17 -9.62
CA LEU A 153 -24.64 0.87 -9.25
C LEU A 153 -25.13 0.39 -7.87
N ASP A 154 -25.51 1.33 -7.01
CA ASP A 154 -25.96 1.12 -5.63
C ASP A 154 -25.05 0.21 -4.79
N ILE A 155 -23.72 0.40 -4.95
CA ILE A 155 -22.70 -0.42 -4.32
C ILE A 155 -22.10 0.22 -3.06
N ASN A 156 -22.54 1.43 -2.67
CA ASN A 156 -22.03 2.09 -1.46
C ASN A 156 -22.31 1.24 -0.21
N GLY A 157 -21.36 1.22 0.71
CA GLY A 157 -21.42 0.36 1.90
C GLY A 157 -20.91 -1.06 1.65
N THR A 158 -20.37 -1.36 0.46
CA THR A 158 -19.79 -2.67 0.11
C THR A 158 -18.31 -2.59 -0.22
N PHE A 159 -17.61 -3.72 -0.13
CA PHE A 159 -16.20 -3.81 -0.54
C PHE A 159 -16.00 -3.49 -2.03
N VAL A 160 -17.01 -3.77 -2.85
CA VAL A 160 -16.96 -3.50 -4.30
C VAL A 160 -16.78 -2.00 -4.58
N ALA A 161 -17.47 -1.13 -3.82
CA ALA A 161 -17.28 0.32 -3.95
C ALA A 161 -15.84 0.74 -3.68
N THR A 162 -15.21 0.18 -2.64
CA THR A 162 -13.81 0.47 -2.31
C THR A 162 -12.85 -0.08 -3.36
N TRP A 163 -13.12 -1.26 -3.94
CA TRP A 163 -12.30 -1.80 -5.04
C TRP A 163 -12.31 -0.88 -6.26
N PHE A 164 -13.49 -0.40 -6.67
CA PHE A 164 -13.60 0.54 -7.79
C PHE A 164 -12.94 1.89 -7.48
N ALA A 165 -13.15 2.44 -6.28
CA ALA A 165 -12.53 3.70 -5.89
C ALA A 165 -11.00 3.60 -5.92
N HIS A 166 -10.42 2.62 -5.24
CA HIS A 166 -8.96 2.42 -5.24
C HIS A 166 -8.40 2.07 -6.63
N THR A 167 -9.18 1.36 -7.45
CA THR A 167 -8.79 1.12 -8.85
C THR A 167 -8.70 2.44 -9.61
N GLY A 168 -9.73 3.29 -9.52
CA GLY A 168 -9.74 4.60 -10.17
C GLY A 168 -8.57 5.48 -9.75
N PHE A 169 -8.26 5.52 -8.46
CA PHE A 169 -7.15 6.33 -7.93
C PHE A 169 -5.77 5.74 -8.26
N GLY A 170 -5.61 4.42 -8.25
CA GLY A 170 -4.33 3.76 -8.51
C GLY A 170 -3.99 3.61 -9.98
N LEU A 171 -4.99 3.52 -10.86
CA LEU A 171 -4.83 3.19 -12.28
C LEU A 171 -3.93 4.19 -13.05
N PRO A 172 -4.05 5.53 -12.88
CA PRO A 172 -3.20 6.47 -13.60
C PRO A 172 -1.71 6.29 -13.28
N LEU A 173 -1.37 6.23 -12.00
CA LEU A 173 0.01 6.05 -11.56
C LEU A 173 0.56 4.68 -11.97
N ALA A 174 -0.24 3.62 -11.83
CA ALA A 174 0.11 2.28 -12.30
C ALA A 174 0.44 2.27 -13.79
N THR A 175 -0.42 2.87 -14.61
CA THR A 175 -0.23 2.94 -16.06
C THR A 175 1.03 3.72 -16.42
N PHE A 176 1.26 4.86 -15.77
CA PHE A 176 2.45 5.68 -15.99
C PHE A 176 3.73 4.91 -15.65
N LEU A 177 3.84 4.36 -14.44
CA LEU A 177 5.05 3.66 -13.99
C LEU A 177 5.32 2.38 -14.76
N LEU A 178 4.28 1.56 -15.02
CA LEU A 178 4.44 0.32 -15.78
C LEU A 178 4.81 0.60 -17.25
N ARG A 179 4.23 1.64 -17.87
CA ARG A 179 4.63 2.05 -19.23
C ARG A 179 6.09 2.48 -19.27
N ASP A 180 6.53 3.30 -18.34
CA ASP A 180 7.93 3.76 -18.28
C ASP A 180 8.89 2.59 -18.10
N PHE A 181 8.56 1.66 -17.21
CA PHE A 181 9.31 0.42 -17.03
C PHE A 181 9.38 -0.41 -18.30
N MET A 182 8.22 -0.64 -18.98
CA MET A 182 8.13 -1.44 -20.20
C MET A 182 8.88 -0.79 -21.37
N MET A 183 8.87 0.54 -21.49
CA MET A 183 9.68 1.26 -22.47
C MET A 183 11.17 1.10 -22.26
N GLY A 184 11.59 0.74 -21.07
CA GLY A 184 12.95 0.42 -20.72
C GLY A 184 13.41 -0.98 -21.15
N LEU A 185 12.52 -1.86 -21.59
CA LEU A 185 12.88 -3.19 -22.07
C LEU A 185 13.65 -3.13 -23.41
N PRO A 186 14.51 -4.14 -23.70
CA PRO A 186 15.22 -4.20 -24.96
C PRO A 186 14.25 -4.29 -26.14
N LYS A 187 14.22 -3.28 -27.01
CA LYS A 187 13.32 -3.24 -28.16
C LYS A 187 13.56 -4.40 -29.13
N SER A 188 14.84 -4.82 -29.27
CA SER A 188 15.21 -5.94 -30.13
C SER A 188 14.46 -7.23 -29.82
N VAL A 189 14.19 -7.51 -28.53
CA VAL A 189 13.41 -8.69 -28.13
C VAL A 189 11.96 -8.62 -28.62
N ILE A 190 11.35 -7.43 -28.53
CA ILE A 190 9.97 -7.21 -28.98
C ILE A 190 9.87 -7.25 -30.53
N GLU A 191 10.85 -6.66 -31.21
CA GLU A 191 10.93 -6.65 -32.69
C GLU A 191 11.15 -8.06 -33.24
N SER A 192 12.06 -8.85 -32.64
CA SER A 192 12.26 -10.25 -33.03
C SER A 192 11.00 -11.09 -32.90
N ALA A 193 10.27 -10.93 -31.78
CA ALA A 193 9.00 -11.63 -31.60
C ALA A 193 7.95 -11.25 -32.68
N LYS A 194 7.92 -10.00 -33.11
CA LYS A 194 7.04 -9.57 -34.22
C LYS A 194 7.46 -10.17 -35.56
N ILE A 195 8.78 -10.28 -35.81
CA ILE A 195 9.31 -10.91 -37.02
C ILE A 195 8.95 -12.40 -37.06
N ASP A 196 8.98 -13.07 -35.89
CA ASP A 196 8.57 -14.47 -35.72
C ASP A 196 7.05 -14.67 -35.81
N GLY A 197 6.28 -13.62 -36.05
CA GLY A 197 4.82 -13.69 -36.20
C GLY A 197 4.03 -13.77 -34.91
N ALA A 198 4.64 -13.44 -33.76
CA ALA A 198 3.95 -13.43 -32.47
C ALA A 198 2.85 -12.35 -32.45
N SER A 199 1.64 -12.74 -32.01
CA SER A 199 0.56 -11.79 -31.77
C SER A 199 0.87 -10.86 -30.60
N ASN A 200 0.18 -9.70 -30.52
CA ASN A 200 0.33 -8.78 -29.39
C ASN A 200 0.06 -9.46 -28.04
N MET A 201 -0.93 -10.34 -27.97
CA MET A 201 -1.23 -11.10 -26.75
C MET A 201 -0.12 -12.09 -26.39
N THR A 202 0.44 -12.77 -27.39
CA THR A 202 1.58 -13.68 -27.18
C THR A 202 2.80 -12.91 -26.68
N THR A 203 3.12 -11.79 -27.31
CA THR A 203 4.21 -10.90 -26.88
C THR A 203 3.99 -10.36 -25.48
N PHE A 204 2.78 -9.92 -25.16
CA PHE A 204 2.43 -9.42 -23.84
C PHE A 204 2.66 -10.49 -22.75
N PHE A 205 1.98 -11.65 -22.85
CA PHE A 205 2.01 -12.64 -21.79
C PHE A 205 3.33 -13.42 -21.70
N LYS A 206 3.97 -13.74 -22.85
CA LYS A 206 5.17 -14.58 -22.88
C LYS A 206 6.48 -13.82 -22.77
N LEU A 207 6.50 -12.52 -23.09
CA LEU A 207 7.73 -11.72 -23.08
C LEU A 207 7.60 -10.51 -22.14
N VAL A 208 6.66 -9.60 -22.37
CA VAL A 208 6.64 -8.32 -21.68
C VAL A 208 6.30 -8.48 -20.20
N VAL A 209 5.27 -9.25 -19.85
CA VAL A 209 4.90 -9.48 -18.43
C VAL A 209 6.03 -10.16 -17.67
N PRO A 210 6.63 -11.28 -18.13
CA PRO A 210 7.76 -11.90 -17.43
C PRO A 210 8.97 -10.98 -17.28
N LEU A 211 9.31 -10.20 -18.31
CA LEU A 211 10.40 -9.22 -18.24
C LEU A 211 10.09 -8.01 -17.34
N SER A 212 8.80 -7.72 -17.14
CA SER A 212 8.34 -6.61 -16.30
C SER A 212 7.99 -7.02 -14.88
N ILE A 213 8.20 -8.29 -14.48
CA ILE A 213 7.74 -8.81 -13.18
C ILE A 213 8.28 -8.01 -11.99
N SER A 214 9.52 -7.51 -12.06
CA SER A 214 10.11 -6.69 -11.01
C SER A 214 9.42 -5.32 -10.89
N GLY A 215 9.10 -4.67 -12.01
CA GLY A 215 8.34 -3.41 -12.03
C GLY A 215 6.90 -3.60 -11.55
N ILE A 216 6.24 -4.67 -12.01
CA ILE A 216 4.89 -5.03 -11.57
C ILE A 216 4.87 -5.31 -10.06
N ALA A 217 5.82 -6.08 -9.55
CA ALA A 217 5.90 -6.42 -8.13
C ALA A 217 6.22 -5.20 -7.25
N ALA A 218 7.10 -4.30 -7.71
CA ALA A 218 7.40 -3.06 -7.01
C ALA A 218 6.16 -2.18 -6.87
N PHE A 219 5.41 -1.98 -7.98
CA PHE A 219 4.17 -1.22 -7.92
C PHE A 219 3.09 -1.94 -7.09
N ALA A 220 2.98 -3.28 -7.20
CA ALA A 220 2.04 -4.06 -6.41
C ALA A 220 2.25 -3.88 -4.91
N THR A 221 3.52 -3.85 -4.47
CA THR A 221 3.86 -3.59 -3.07
C THR A 221 3.44 -2.20 -2.65
N PHE A 222 3.74 -1.19 -3.46
CA PHE A 222 3.36 0.19 -3.18
C PHE A 222 1.83 0.34 -3.09
N GLN A 223 1.09 -0.19 -4.06
CA GLN A 223 -0.36 -0.15 -4.10
C GLN A 223 -0.98 -0.91 -2.90
N PHE A 224 -0.44 -2.09 -2.58
CA PHE A 224 -0.88 -2.87 -1.42
C PHE A 224 -0.73 -2.08 -0.12
N LEU A 225 0.45 -1.50 0.11
CA LEU A 225 0.71 -0.71 1.32
C LEU A 225 -0.16 0.54 1.37
N TRP A 226 -0.37 1.21 0.25
CA TRP A 226 -1.24 2.37 0.17
C TRP A 226 -2.68 2.02 0.55
N VAL A 227 -3.26 1.00 -0.09
CA VAL A 227 -4.65 0.58 0.19
C VAL A 227 -4.80 0.03 1.61
N TYR A 228 -3.86 -0.81 2.08
CA TYR A 228 -3.92 -1.38 3.43
C TYR A 228 -3.90 -0.31 4.53
N ASN A 229 -3.12 0.76 4.34
CA ASN A 229 -3.02 1.86 5.29
C ASN A 229 -4.06 2.97 5.05
N ASP A 230 -4.93 2.82 4.04
CA ASP A 230 -5.96 3.82 3.79
C ASP A 230 -7.02 3.80 4.89
N PHE A 231 -7.38 5.00 5.31
CA PHE A 231 -8.43 5.26 6.27
C PHE A 231 -9.61 5.98 5.63
N LEU A 232 -9.30 6.90 4.72
CA LEU A 232 -10.27 7.88 4.22
C LEU A 232 -11.26 7.25 3.24
N VAL A 233 -10.75 6.53 2.24
CA VAL A 233 -11.60 5.87 1.22
C VAL A 233 -12.45 4.79 1.88
N ALA A 234 -11.86 3.99 2.77
CA ALA A 234 -12.58 2.98 3.52
C ALA A 234 -13.76 3.58 4.32
N ASN A 235 -13.52 4.67 5.06
CA ASN A 235 -14.58 5.32 5.84
C ASN A 235 -15.69 5.93 4.98
N VAL A 236 -15.34 6.53 3.84
CA VAL A 236 -16.32 7.16 2.95
C VAL A 236 -17.21 6.13 2.26
N PHE A 237 -16.65 5.04 1.78
CA PHE A 237 -17.41 4.05 1.00
C PHE A 237 -18.03 2.93 1.82
N LEU A 238 -17.43 2.55 2.97
CA LEU A 238 -18.01 1.51 3.84
C LEU A 238 -18.86 2.08 4.96
N GLY A 239 -18.55 3.29 5.40
CA GLY A 239 -19.17 3.93 6.55
C GLY A 239 -18.61 3.43 7.89
N VAL A 240 -18.31 4.38 8.78
CA VAL A 240 -17.71 4.12 10.11
C VAL A 240 -18.70 3.53 11.12
N TYR A 241 -19.98 3.51 10.81
CA TYR A 241 -21.04 3.15 11.76
C TYR A 241 -21.46 1.67 11.70
N LYS A 242 -20.84 0.89 10.81
CA LYS A 242 -21.09 -0.55 10.67
C LYS A 242 -19.89 -1.33 11.21
N PRO A 243 -19.94 -1.82 12.45
CA PRO A 243 -18.81 -2.54 13.06
C PRO A 243 -18.31 -3.72 12.22
N GLU A 244 -19.24 -4.36 11.48
CA GLU A 244 -18.92 -5.48 10.60
C GLU A 244 -18.07 -5.11 9.39
N ASN A 245 -18.03 -3.83 8.99
CA ASN A 245 -17.30 -3.35 7.82
C ASN A 245 -15.99 -2.64 8.17
N LEU A 246 -15.66 -2.51 9.46
CA LEU A 246 -14.44 -1.82 9.87
C LEU A 246 -13.19 -2.50 9.29
N VAL A 247 -12.34 -1.70 8.69
CA VAL A 247 -10.97 -2.06 8.36
C VAL A 247 -10.03 -1.76 9.54
N VAL A 248 -8.81 -2.28 9.53
CA VAL A 248 -7.86 -2.09 10.63
C VAL A 248 -7.64 -0.61 10.94
N THR A 249 -7.46 0.24 9.93
CA THR A 249 -7.27 1.69 10.10
C THR A 249 -8.47 2.39 10.71
N SER A 250 -9.69 2.04 10.29
CA SER A 250 -10.94 2.56 10.86
C SER A 250 -11.16 2.07 12.29
N HIS A 251 -10.85 0.81 12.57
CA HIS A 251 -10.90 0.25 13.90
C HIS A 251 -9.93 0.98 14.85
N MET A 252 -8.70 1.24 14.40
CA MET A 252 -7.71 2.01 15.16
C MET A 252 -8.20 3.42 15.48
N SER A 253 -8.87 4.10 14.54
CA SER A 253 -9.34 5.48 14.73
C SER A 253 -10.43 5.62 15.80
N GLN A 254 -11.31 4.63 15.94
CA GLN A 254 -12.38 4.66 16.95
C GLN A 254 -11.85 4.69 18.39
N ILE A 255 -10.66 4.17 18.61
CA ILE A 255 -10.02 4.10 19.91
C ILE A 255 -9.39 5.43 20.31
N VAL A 256 -8.95 6.22 19.33
CA VAL A 256 -8.37 7.55 19.59
C VAL A 256 -9.44 8.50 20.16
N VAL A 257 -10.70 8.31 19.75
CA VAL A 257 -11.85 9.14 20.20
C VAL A 257 -12.38 8.73 21.58
N GLY A 258 -12.10 7.50 22.04
CA GLY A 258 -12.51 7.02 23.36
C GLY A 258 -11.58 7.53 24.47
N VAL A 259 -12.18 8.17 25.46
CA VAL A 259 -11.68 8.64 26.78
C VAL A 259 -10.14 8.59 26.97
N PHE A 260 -9.52 9.76 27.06
CA PHE A 260 -8.17 9.96 27.51
C PHE A 260 -7.92 9.19 28.81
N GLY A 261 -7.03 8.19 28.79
CA GLY A 261 -6.48 7.54 29.99
C GLY A 261 -6.77 6.05 30.19
N ALA A 262 -7.72 5.44 29.51
CA ALA A 262 -8.02 4.01 29.65
C ALA A 262 -7.46 3.18 28.50
N ALA A 263 -6.78 2.05 28.84
CA ALA A 263 -6.39 0.99 27.92
C ALA A 263 -5.19 1.26 26.97
N TRP A 264 -4.12 1.92 27.45
CA TRP A 264 -2.87 2.06 26.71
C TRP A 264 -2.30 0.71 26.24
N HIS A 265 -2.39 -0.33 27.06
CA HIS A 265 -1.93 -1.69 26.76
C HIS A 265 -2.60 -2.24 25.49
N LEU A 266 -3.93 -2.03 25.33
CA LEU A 266 -4.67 -2.48 24.15
C LEU A 266 -4.31 -1.65 22.92
N ARG A 267 -4.14 -0.32 23.08
CA ARG A 267 -3.71 0.56 21.98
C ARG A 267 -2.36 0.17 21.40
N LEU A 268 -1.41 -0.13 22.28
CA LEU A 268 -0.06 -0.56 21.89
C LEU A 268 -0.10 -1.91 21.18
N SER A 269 -0.85 -2.88 21.71
CA SER A 269 -1.00 -4.20 21.11
C SER A 269 -1.67 -4.13 19.74
N ARG A 270 -2.71 -3.29 19.56
CA ARG A 270 -3.34 -3.05 18.26
C ARG A 270 -2.37 -2.41 17.27
N ALA A 271 -1.61 -1.39 17.70
CA ALA A 271 -0.62 -0.75 16.83
C ALA A 271 0.42 -1.77 16.34
N VAL A 272 0.95 -2.62 17.22
CA VAL A 272 1.90 -3.67 16.88
C VAL A 272 1.28 -4.66 15.88
N ILE A 273 0.07 -5.18 16.19
CA ILE A 273 -0.63 -6.11 15.28
C ILE A 273 -0.85 -5.47 13.90
N SER A 274 -1.34 -4.22 13.85
CA SER A 274 -1.63 -3.55 12.58
C SER A 274 -0.40 -3.35 11.69
N MET A 275 0.79 -3.23 12.29
CA MET A 275 2.06 -3.10 11.57
C MET A 275 2.57 -4.41 10.99
N LEU A 276 2.13 -5.57 11.46
CA LEU A 276 2.67 -6.87 11.04
C LEU A 276 2.46 -7.12 9.54
N VAL A 277 1.25 -6.86 9.01
CA VAL A 277 0.95 -7.10 7.59
C VAL A 277 1.78 -6.21 6.67
N PRO A 278 1.84 -4.87 6.88
CA PRO A 278 2.75 -4.00 6.12
C PRO A 278 4.21 -4.43 6.20
N LEU A 279 4.71 -4.80 7.37
CA LEU A 279 6.09 -5.23 7.55
C LEU A 279 6.39 -6.53 6.80
N ILE A 280 5.53 -7.54 6.94
CA ILE A 280 5.68 -8.82 6.22
C ILE A 280 5.62 -8.58 4.71
N GLY A 281 4.67 -7.76 4.25
CA GLY A 281 4.55 -7.36 2.85
C GLY A 281 5.82 -6.69 2.34
N PHE A 282 6.34 -5.73 3.08
CA PHE A 282 7.57 -5.01 2.73
C PHE A 282 8.78 -5.93 2.64
N PHE A 283 9.06 -6.73 3.68
CA PHE A 283 10.22 -7.62 3.69
C PHE A 283 10.18 -8.69 2.58
N ARG A 284 8.99 -9.21 2.26
CA ARG A 284 8.86 -10.16 1.15
C ARG A 284 9.06 -9.52 -0.23
N SER A 285 8.74 -8.26 -0.36
CA SER A 285 8.83 -7.52 -1.62
C SER A 285 10.16 -6.78 -1.82
N GLU A 286 10.98 -6.63 -0.77
CA GLU A 286 12.27 -5.91 -0.82
C GLU A 286 13.16 -6.39 -1.97
N ILE A 287 13.25 -7.70 -2.20
CA ILE A 287 14.06 -8.29 -3.28
C ILE A 287 13.60 -7.80 -4.67
N PHE A 288 12.28 -7.71 -4.88
CA PHE A 288 11.72 -7.22 -6.14
C PHE A 288 11.87 -5.70 -6.28
N PHE A 289 11.72 -4.97 -5.18
CA PHE A 289 11.90 -3.52 -5.14
C PHE A 289 13.34 -3.11 -5.47
N ILE A 290 14.33 -3.74 -4.86
CA ILE A 290 15.75 -3.48 -5.14
C ILE A 290 16.09 -3.83 -6.59
N ARG A 291 15.60 -4.94 -7.13
CA ARG A 291 15.81 -5.31 -8.54
C ARG A 291 15.13 -4.35 -9.51
N GLY A 292 13.92 -3.88 -9.18
CA GLY A 292 13.18 -2.91 -9.99
C GLY A 292 13.89 -1.55 -10.06
N LEU A 293 14.38 -1.05 -8.93
CA LEU A 293 15.14 0.21 -8.87
C LEU A 293 16.48 0.11 -9.58
N ASN A 294 17.22 -1.01 -9.41
CA ASN A 294 18.50 -1.22 -10.08
C ASN A 294 18.35 -1.36 -11.61
N GLY A 295 17.27 -1.96 -12.09
CA GLY A 295 16.96 -2.02 -13.52
C GLY A 295 16.73 -0.65 -14.16
N ALA A 296 16.21 0.31 -13.40
CA ALA A 296 16.06 1.70 -13.82
C ALA A 296 17.36 2.52 -13.70
N ALA A 297 18.21 2.20 -12.72
CA ALA A 297 19.45 2.94 -12.43
C ALA A 297 20.65 2.58 -13.33
N VAL A 298 20.62 1.45 -14.03
CA VAL A 298 21.76 1.01 -14.91
C VAL A 298 21.75 1.74 -16.27
N LYS A 299 20.86 2.71 -16.49
CA LYS A 299 20.80 3.54 -17.70
C LYS A 299 21.35 4.96 -17.54
N GLY A 300 22.14 5.21 -16.49
CA GLY A 300 22.90 6.44 -16.36
C GLY A 300 24.37 6.22 -16.70
#